data_2d8a8ba24e1f3448b498afd7ed6bdc5f
#
_entry.id   2d8a8ba24e1f3448b498afd7ed6bdc5f
#
_cell.length_a   1.000
_cell.length_b   1.000
_cell.length_c   1.000
_cell.angle_alpha   90.00
_cell.angle_beta   90.00
_cell.angle_gamma   90.00
#
_symmetry.space_group_name_H-M   'P 1'
#
loop_
_entity.id
_entity.type
_entity.pdbx_description
1 polymer ?
#
loop_
_entity_poly.entity_id
_entity_poly.type
_entity_poly.pdbx_seq_one_letter_code
_entity_poly.pdbx_strand_id
1 'polypeptide(L)'
;MRITIDRANVSVEDGKVIIDLDSAQLENILNADKVQLSTLKPKDEFKIGDEVFIVLEQSDNGTKVISKEFAYTNKVFGDCSDWKESPIRTLLNGDYYNKIAKLVGASNIISMKCDLTSLDGLDDYGTCNDKISLLSASEYAKYHKILGLKSNYPDWWWTITPASTPSNDYFRFVCYVGSNSVLYWSGCGHCNGVRPFLNLEPSILVSL
;
A
#
# COMPACT_ATOMS: atom_id res chain seq x y z
N MET A 1 11.22 6.92 -26.65
CA MET A 1 11.34 8.20 -25.93
C MET A 1 12.49 9.01 -26.52
N ARG A 2 12.34 10.30 -26.74
CA ARG A 2 13.41 11.21 -27.20
C ARG A 2 13.66 12.23 -26.09
N ILE A 3 14.85 12.20 -25.50
CA ILE A 3 15.25 13.17 -24.48
C ILE A 3 16.20 14.17 -25.14
N THR A 4 15.90 15.47 -25.00
CA THR A 4 16.79 16.55 -25.43
C THR A 4 17.49 17.10 -24.20
N ILE A 5 18.83 17.07 -24.22
CA ILE A 5 19.67 17.55 -23.12
C ILE A 5 20.36 18.81 -23.62
N ASP A 6 19.98 19.95 -23.06
CA ASP A 6 20.65 21.21 -23.35
C ASP A 6 21.95 21.33 -22.56
N ARG A 7 23.06 21.61 -23.26
CA ARG A 7 24.41 21.87 -22.68
C ARG A 7 25.05 20.67 -21.96
N ALA A 8 24.75 19.43 -22.36
CA ALA A 8 25.51 18.29 -21.86
C ALA A 8 26.94 18.31 -22.46
N ASN A 9 27.95 18.04 -21.63
CA ASN A 9 29.29 17.76 -22.13
C ASN A 9 29.31 16.33 -22.65
N VAL A 10 29.70 16.16 -23.90
CA VAL A 10 29.78 14.83 -24.54
C VAL A 10 31.24 14.59 -24.92
N SER A 11 31.81 13.51 -24.41
CA SER A 11 33.15 13.02 -24.78
C SER A 11 33.07 11.59 -25.32
N VAL A 12 34.11 11.16 -26.00
CA VAL A 12 34.25 9.77 -26.45
C VAL A 12 35.59 9.23 -25.90
N GLU A 13 35.49 8.24 -25.02
CA GLU A 13 36.62 7.55 -24.43
C GLU A 13 36.48 6.04 -24.62
N ASP A 14 37.55 5.40 -25.08
CA ASP A 14 37.59 3.95 -25.35
C ASP A 14 36.41 3.39 -26.17
N GLY A 15 35.92 4.18 -27.15
CA GLY A 15 34.80 3.81 -28.00
C GLY A 15 33.44 3.91 -27.34
N LYS A 16 33.36 4.48 -26.12
CA LYS A 16 32.10 4.76 -25.40
C LYS A 16 31.81 6.26 -25.45
N VAL A 17 30.55 6.59 -25.65
CA VAL A 17 30.06 7.97 -25.50
C VAL A 17 29.78 8.23 -24.03
N ILE A 18 30.47 9.20 -23.47
CA ILE A 18 30.27 9.67 -22.10
C ILE A 18 29.50 10.99 -22.18
N ILE A 19 28.44 11.09 -21.41
CA ILE A 19 27.63 12.30 -21.31
C ILE A 19 27.66 12.75 -19.86
N ASP A 20 28.34 13.88 -19.62
CA ASP A 20 28.36 14.49 -18.28
C ASP A 20 27.09 15.31 -18.08
N LEU A 21 26.31 14.96 -17.08
CA LEU A 21 25.07 15.60 -16.70
C LEU A 21 25.22 16.27 -15.34
N ASP A 22 24.73 17.48 -15.19
CA ASP A 22 24.50 18.03 -13.85
C ASP A 22 23.30 17.36 -13.16
N SER A 23 23.19 17.60 -11.84
CA SER A 23 22.14 16.97 -11.04
C SER A 23 20.73 17.30 -11.54
N ALA A 24 20.49 18.51 -12.02
CA ALA A 24 19.19 18.94 -12.52
C ALA A 24 18.84 18.26 -13.85
N GLN A 25 19.83 18.11 -14.74
CA GLN A 25 19.67 17.40 -16.00
C GLN A 25 19.37 15.92 -15.78
N LEU A 26 20.08 15.30 -14.81
CA LEU A 26 19.86 13.91 -14.43
C LEU A 26 18.46 13.71 -13.84
N GLU A 27 18.01 14.58 -12.92
CA GLU A 27 16.67 14.54 -12.36
C GLU A 27 15.58 14.70 -13.43
N ASN A 28 15.75 15.62 -14.36
CA ASN A 28 14.81 15.80 -15.48
C ASN A 28 14.68 14.54 -16.35
N ILE A 29 15.79 13.85 -16.61
CA ILE A 29 15.79 12.60 -17.37
C ILE A 29 15.09 11.48 -16.57
N LEU A 30 15.42 11.32 -15.28
CA LEU A 30 14.86 10.30 -14.42
C LEU A 30 13.35 10.49 -14.17
N ASN A 31 12.87 11.73 -14.29
CA ASN A 31 11.47 12.08 -14.06
C ASN A 31 10.66 12.33 -15.34
N ALA A 32 11.28 12.23 -16.53
CA ALA A 32 10.64 12.57 -17.81
C ALA A 32 9.37 11.77 -18.12
N ASP A 33 9.25 10.56 -17.59
CA ASP A 33 8.09 9.67 -17.79
C ASP A 33 7.23 9.52 -16.52
N LYS A 34 7.49 10.35 -15.49
CA LYS A 34 6.71 10.33 -14.25
C LYS A 34 5.63 11.40 -14.26
N VAL A 35 4.58 11.12 -13.51
CA VAL A 35 3.46 12.05 -13.26
C VAL A 35 3.31 12.30 -11.76
N GLN A 36 2.76 13.47 -11.40
CA GLN A 36 2.39 13.68 -9.99
C GLN A 36 1.25 12.77 -9.60
N LEU A 37 1.34 12.15 -8.43
CA LEU A 37 0.32 11.24 -7.91
C LEU A 37 -1.06 11.93 -7.80
N SER A 38 -1.08 13.24 -7.51
CA SER A 38 -2.31 14.07 -7.45
C SER A 38 -3.08 14.13 -8.78
N THR A 39 -2.44 13.86 -9.91
CA THR A 39 -3.10 13.88 -11.23
C THR A 39 -3.89 12.60 -11.54
N LEU A 40 -3.64 11.54 -10.80
CA LEU A 40 -4.29 10.26 -10.96
C LEU A 40 -5.68 10.26 -10.29
N LYS A 41 -6.57 9.43 -10.80
CA LYS A 41 -7.95 9.29 -10.32
C LYS A 41 -8.14 7.94 -9.63
N PRO A 42 -9.17 7.78 -8.80
CA PRO A 42 -9.57 6.47 -8.30
C PRO A 42 -9.70 5.44 -9.43
N LYS A 43 -9.10 4.27 -9.25
CA LYS A 43 -8.87 3.13 -10.16
C LYS A 43 -7.61 3.22 -11.02
N ASP A 44 -6.99 4.39 -11.18
CA ASP A 44 -5.74 4.46 -11.92
C ASP A 44 -4.66 3.63 -11.20
N GLU A 45 -3.82 3.00 -12.00
CA GLU A 45 -2.68 2.21 -11.53
C GLU A 45 -1.39 2.97 -11.75
N PHE A 46 -0.44 2.81 -10.85
CA PHE A 46 0.89 3.40 -10.94
C PHE A 46 1.92 2.51 -10.25
N LYS A 47 3.21 2.81 -10.44
CA LYS A 47 4.32 2.04 -9.88
C LYS A 47 5.15 2.84 -8.90
N ILE A 48 5.58 2.14 -7.85
CA ILE A 48 6.67 2.54 -6.95
C ILE A 48 7.71 1.42 -7.02
N GLY A 49 8.82 1.66 -7.71
CA GLY A 49 9.75 0.59 -8.06
C GLY A 49 9.06 -0.47 -8.93
N ASP A 50 9.13 -1.72 -8.49
CA ASP A 50 8.51 -2.85 -9.19
C ASP A 50 7.07 -3.14 -8.73
N GLU A 51 6.58 -2.44 -7.71
CA GLU A 51 5.25 -2.67 -7.18
C GLU A 51 4.20 -1.77 -7.84
N VAL A 52 3.06 -2.37 -8.19
CA VAL A 52 1.91 -1.67 -8.76
C VAL A 52 0.91 -1.35 -7.66
N PHE A 53 0.43 -0.11 -7.65
CA PHE A 53 -0.59 0.38 -6.72
C PHE A 53 -1.82 0.84 -7.48
N ILE A 54 -2.96 0.78 -6.80
CA ILE A 54 -4.25 1.28 -7.28
C ILE A 54 -4.62 2.49 -6.42
N VAL A 55 -4.97 3.61 -7.05
CA VAL A 55 -5.50 4.79 -6.37
C VAL A 55 -6.92 4.49 -5.88
N LEU A 56 -7.16 4.68 -4.59
CA LEU A 56 -8.47 4.51 -3.97
C LEU A 56 -9.19 5.84 -3.75
N GLU A 57 -8.46 6.84 -3.29
CA GLU A 57 -9.03 8.15 -2.93
C GLU A 57 -7.97 9.25 -3.05
N GLN A 58 -8.38 10.40 -3.58
CA GLN A 58 -7.60 11.64 -3.53
C GLN A 58 -8.24 12.61 -2.53
N SER A 59 -7.44 13.20 -1.68
CA SER A 59 -7.87 14.22 -0.71
C SER A 59 -6.76 15.21 -0.40
N ASP A 60 -7.11 16.32 0.26
CA ASP A 60 -6.12 17.29 0.76
C ASP A 60 -5.18 16.68 1.82
N ASN A 61 -5.59 15.58 2.45
CA ASN A 61 -4.82 14.87 3.48
C ASN A 61 -4.01 13.69 2.92
N GLY A 62 -3.88 13.59 1.59
CA GLY A 62 -3.09 12.56 0.93
C GLY A 62 -3.88 11.73 -0.09
N THR A 63 -3.14 10.86 -0.77
CA THR A 63 -3.67 9.89 -1.73
C THR A 63 -3.66 8.51 -1.10
N LYS A 64 -4.83 7.94 -0.88
CA LYS A 64 -4.95 6.56 -0.38
C LYS A 64 -4.79 5.57 -1.52
N VAL A 65 -3.91 4.61 -1.33
CA VAL A 65 -3.55 3.61 -2.34
C VAL A 65 -3.44 2.22 -1.72
N ILE A 66 -3.66 1.20 -2.53
CA ILE A 66 -3.48 -0.20 -2.12
C ILE A 66 -2.59 -0.92 -3.13
N SER A 67 -1.75 -1.84 -2.69
CA SER A 67 -0.99 -2.68 -3.62
C SER A 67 -1.94 -3.47 -4.51
N LYS A 68 -1.64 -3.56 -5.81
CA LYS A 68 -2.42 -4.36 -6.75
C LYS A 68 -2.28 -5.84 -6.43
N GLU A 69 -1.07 -6.29 -6.21
CA GLU A 69 -0.74 -7.68 -5.88
C GLU A 69 -0.51 -7.87 -4.37
N PHE A 70 -0.45 -9.12 -3.93
CA PHE A 70 -0.04 -9.44 -2.57
C PHE A 70 1.44 -9.14 -2.38
N ALA A 71 1.78 -8.29 -1.42
CA ALA A 71 3.18 -8.10 -1.03
C ALA A 71 3.74 -9.35 -0.34
N TYR A 72 2.87 -10.09 0.33
CA TYR A 72 3.21 -11.36 0.97
C TYR A 72 2.04 -12.35 0.84
N THR A 73 2.37 -13.63 0.72
CA THR A 73 1.42 -14.74 0.74
C THR A 73 1.65 -15.61 1.97
N ASN A 74 0.67 -16.44 2.32
CA ASN A 74 0.78 -17.44 3.40
C ASN A 74 1.19 -16.83 4.75
N LYS A 75 0.56 -15.70 5.15
CA LYS A 75 0.82 -15.05 6.43
C LYS A 75 -0.32 -15.29 7.39
N VAL A 76 0.02 -15.77 8.61
CA VAL A 76 -0.91 -15.79 9.74
C VAL A 76 -1.14 -14.35 10.21
N PHE A 77 -2.36 -14.04 10.66
CA PHE A 77 -2.64 -12.74 11.24
C PHE A 77 -1.94 -12.58 12.59
N GLY A 78 -1.95 -13.62 13.43
CA GLY A 78 -1.31 -13.65 14.74
C GLY A 78 -1.95 -14.68 15.65
N ASP A 79 -1.65 -14.59 16.95
CA ASP A 79 -2.23 -15.45 17.98
C ASP A 79 -3.61 -14.96 18.46
N CYS A 80 -3.93 -13.69 18.19
CA CYS A 80 -5.20 -13.05 18.49
C CYS A 80 -5.60 -12.11 17.33
N SER A 81 -6.78 -11.51 17.43
CA SER A 81 -7.29 -10.58 16.41
C SER A 81 -6.88 -9.12 16.64
N ASP A 82 -6.05 -8.81 17.63
CA ASP A 82 -5.51 -7.46 17.82
C ASP A 82 -4.46 -7.14 16.74
N TRP A 83 -4.79 -6.18 15.88
CA TRP A 83 -3.86 -5.70 14.88
C TRP A 83 -2.55 -5.18 15.46
N LYS A 84 -2.58 -4.59 16.67
CA LYS A 84 -1.38 -4.04 17.31
C LYS A 84 -0.34 -5.11 17.63
N GLU A 85 -0.77 -6.34 17.88
CA GLU A 85 0.06 -7.50 18.18
C GLU A 85 0.38 -8.36 16.94
N SER A 86 -0.20 -8.01 15.78
CA SER A 86 -0.03 -8.81 14.57
C SER A 86 1.41 -8.76 14.03
N PRO A 87 2.03 -9.90 13.73
CA PRO A 87 3.31 -9.96 13.02
C PRO A 87 3.22 -9.34 11.61
N ILE A 88 2.03 -9.30 10.99
CA ILE A 88 1.82 -8.61 9.72
C ILE A 88 2.04 -7.10 9.91
N ARG A 89 1.52 -6.50 10.99
CA ARG A 89 1.74 -5.08 11.29
C ARG A 89 3.22 -4.76 11.44
N THR A 90 3.96 -5.59 12.19
CA THR A 90 5.40 -5.45 12.37
C THR A 90 6.14 -5.53 11.03
N LEU A 91 5.79 -6.49 10.18
CA LEU A 91 6.37 -6.66 8.85
C LEU A 91 6.09 -5.45 7.94
N LEU A 92 4.85 -4.94 7.95
CA LEU A 92 4.44 -3.81 7.10
C LEU A 92 5.07 -2.49 7.55
N ASN A 93 5.16 -2.24 8.86
CA ASN A 93 5.75 -1.00 9.39
C ASN A 93 7.26 -1.11 9.66
N GLY A 94 7.88 -2.25 9.36
CA GLY A 94 9.32 -2.51 9.37
C GLY A 94 9.88 -2.61 7.94
N ASP A 95 10.10 -3.84 7.48
CA ASP A 95 10.81 -4.11 6.21
C ASP A 95 10.09 -3.52 4.99
N TYR A 96 8.77 -3.68 4.93
CA TYR A 96 8.00 -3.15 3.81
C TYR A 96 8.01 -1.61 3.78
N TYR A 97 7.78 -0.98 4.93
CA TYR A 97 7.90 0.49 5.05
C TYR A 97 9.27 0.98 4.61
N ASN A 98 10.36 0.34 5.09
CA ASN A 98 11.71 0.73 4.72
C ASN A 98 11.97 0.59 3.21
N LYS A 99 11.42 -0.44 2.58
CA LYS A 99 11.49 -0.62 1.12
C LYS A 99 10.81 0.54 0.38
N ILE A 100 9.57 0.86 0.73
CA ILE A 100 8.81 1.93 0.07
C ILE A 100 9.44 3.31 0.37
N ALA A 101 9.84 3.56 1.62
CA ALA A 101 10.44 4.83 2.05
C ALA A 101 11.75 5.17 1.32
N LYS A 102 12.53 4.17 0.94
CA LYS A 102 13.73 4.36 0.09
C LYS A 102 13.40 4.86 -1.32
N LEU A 103 12.21 4.53 -1.82
CA LEU A 103 11.80 4.87 -3.19
C LEU A 103 11.07 6.21 -3.28
N VAL A 104 10.23 6.51 -2.30
CA VAL A 104 9.40 7.73 -2.32
C VAL A 104 9.83 8.79 -1.31
N GLY A 105 10.71 8.46 -0.37
CA GLY A 105 11.06 9.29 0.78
C GLY A 105 10.14 9.03 1.98
N ALA A 106 10.72 8.91 3.17
CA ALA A 106 9.98 8.59 4.40
C ALA A 106 8.92 9.63 4.77
N SER A 107 9.18 10.93 4.50
CA SER A 107 8.25 12.05 4.73
C SER A 107 6.99 11.95 3.87
N ASN A 108 7.07 11.30 2.72
CA ASN A 108 5.99 11.19 1.75
C ASN A 108 5.02 10.02 2.06
N ILE A 109 5.28 9.25 3.11
CA ILE A 109 4.35 8.24 3.61
C ILE A 109 3.63 8.83 4.82
N ILE A 110 2.35 9.16 4.65
CA ILE A 110 1.53 9.83 5.68
C ILE A 110 1.03 8.78 6.67
N SER A 111 1.11 9.10 7.97
CA SER A 111 0.57 8.23 9.01
C SER A 111 -0.96 8.21 8.97
N MET A 112 -1.55 7.04 9.13
CA MET A 112 -2.99 6.83 9.13
C MET A 112 -3.45 6.38 10.52
N LYS A 113 -4.60 6.90 10.96
CA LYS A 113 -5.29 6.36 12.13
C LYS A 113 -6.06 5.11 11.71
N CYS A 114 -5.73 4.00 12.33
CA CYS A 114 -6.39 2.71 12.15
C CYS A 114 -7.44 2.53 13.24
N ASP A 115 -8.68 2.35 12.86
CA ASP A 115 -9.79 2.00 13.75
C ASP A 115 -9.87 0.48 13.86
N LEU A 116 -9.77 -0.04 15.08
CA LEU A 116 -9.75 -1.47 15.37
C LEU A 116 -11.09 -1.96 15.98
N THR A 117 -12.14 -1.16 15.83
CA THR A 117 -13.50 -1.57 16.19
C THR A 117 -13.85 -2.86 15.42
N SER A 118 -14.33 -3.85 16.14
CA SER A 118 -14.69 -5.15 15.58
C SER A 118 -15.98 -5.08 14.74
N LEU A 119 -16.22 -6.14 13.98
CA LEU A 119 -17.41 -6.23 13.12
C LEU A 119 -18.72 -6.19 13.92
N ASP A 120 -18.72 -6.70 15.16
CA ASP A 120 -19.84 -6.67 16.09
C ASP A 120 -19.91 -5.38 16.94
N GLY A 121 -19.01 -4.39 16.67
CA GLY A 121 -19.07 -3.05 17.25
C GLY A 121 -18.32 -2.89 18.57
N LEU A 122 -17.59 -3.89 19.06
CA LEU A 122 -16.75 -3.78 20.27
C LEU A 122 -15.46 -3.03 19.95
N ASP A 123 -15.00 -2.19 20.88
CA ASP A 123 -13.87 -1.28 20.70
C ASP A 123 -12.68 -1.53 21.66
N ASP A 124 -12.61 -2.72 22.27
CA ASP A 124 -11.56 -3.08 23.26
C ASP A 124 -10.14 -2.79 22.74
N TYR A 125 -9.91 -2.94 21.44
CA TYR A 125 -8.61 -2.67 20.83
C TYR A 125 -8.37 -1.20 20.52
N GLY A 126 -9.41 -0.35 20.53
CA GLY A 126 -9.33 1.08 20.31
C GLY A 126 -8.75 1.44 18.93
N THR A 127 -7.72 2.25 18.91
CA THR A 127 -7.08 2.72 17.67
C THR A 127 -5.55 2.65 17.75
N CYS A 128 -4.88 2.67 16.60
CA CYS A 128 -3.44 2.89 16.50
C CYS A 128 -3.11 3.80 15.31
N ASN A 129 -1.84 4.21 15.20
CA ASN A 129 -1.34 4.94 14.04
C ASN A 129 -0.27 4.11 13.35
N ASP A 130 -0.42 3.95 12.04
CA ASP A 130 0.52 3.21 11.21
C ASP A 130 0.89 4.00 9.94
N LYS A 131 2.08 3.76 9.40
CA LYS A 131 2.50 4.25 8.10
C LYS A 131 1.95 3.36 6.98
N ILE A 132 1.85 2.07 7.24
CA ILE A 132 1.33 1.06 6.31
C ILE A 132 0.41 0.12 7.09
N SER A 133 -0.78 -0.09 6.57
CA SER A 133 -1.81 -0.94 7.17
C SER A 133 -2.38 -1.92 6.14
N LEU A 134 -3.42 -2.61 6.51
CA LEU A 134 -4.37 -3.25 5.61
C LEU A 134 -5.67 -2.44 5.63
N LEU A 135 -6.56 -2.65 4.67
CA LEU A 135 -7.90 -2.06 4.75
C LEU A 135 -8.66 -2.63 5.94
N SER A 136 -9.45 -1.80 6.60
CA SER A 136 -10.54 -2.29 7.46
C SER A 136 -11.69 -2.84 6.60
N ALA A 137 -12.60 -3.58 7.20
CA ALA A 137 -13.81 -4.07 6.53
C ALA A 137 -14.68 -2.90 6.00
N SER A 138 -14.77 -1.80 6.76
CA SER A 138 -15.50 -0.60 6.35
C SER A 138 -14.82 0.13 5.17
N GLU A 139 -13.50 0.25 5.19
CA GLU A 139 -12.74 0.79 4.05
C GLU A 139 -12.84 -0.11 2.82
N TYR A 140 -12.77 -1.43 2.99
CA TYR A 140 -13.02 -2.35 1.89
C TYR A 140 -14.42 -2.15 1.29
N ALA A 141 -15.45 -2.06 2.10
CA ALA A 141 -16.81 -1.79 1.62
C ALA A 141 -16.91 -0.45 0.88
N LYS A 142 -16.23 0.60 1.36
CA LYS A 142 -16.15 1.91 0.69
C LYS A 142 -15.50 1.80 -0.70
N TYR A 143 -14.39 1.08 -0.80
CA TYR A 143 -13.59 1.00 -2.03
C TYR A 143 -13.90 -0.22 -2.91
N HIS A 144 -14.86 -1.06 -2.53
CA HIS A 144 -15.19 -2.28 -3.26
C HIS A 144 -15.42 -2.06 -4.75
N LYS A 145 -16.17 -1.01 -5.13
CA LYS A 145 -16.45 -0.67 -6.54
C LYS A 145 -15.19 -0.23 -7.31
N ILE A 146 -14.19 0.29 -6.62
CA ILE A 146 -12.89 0.69 -7.19
C ILE A 146 -12.05 -0.56 -7.41
N LEU A 147 -12.01 -1.46 -6.45
CA LEU A 147 -11.24 -2.71 -6.50
C LEU A 147 -11.82 -3.75 -7.47
N GLY A 148 -13.06 -3.54 -7.92
CA GLY A 148 -13.79 -4.44 -8.80
C GLY A 148 -14.66 -5.46 -8.06
N LEU A 149 -15.73 -5.89 -8.73
CA LEU A 149 -16.72 -6.83 -8.17
C LEU A 149 -16.29 -8.31 -8.30
N LYS A 150 -15.19 -8.57 -9.00
CA LYS A 150 -14.60 -9.90 -9.10
C LYS A 150 -13.12 -9.77 -8.75
N SER A 151 -12.72 -10.49 -7.73
CA SER A 151 -11.31 -10.62 -7.42
C SER A 151 -10.66 -11.49 -8.48
N ASN A 152 -9.59 -10.99 -9.10
CA ASN A 152 -8.70 -11.81 -9.90
C ASN A 152 -7.65 -12.50 -9.02
N TYR A 153 -7.76 -12.35 -7.70
CA TYR A 153 -6.84 -12.96 -6.74
C TYR A 153 -7.21 -14.43 -6.56
N PRO A 154 -6.26 -15.33 -6.70
CA PRO A 154 -6.49 -16.76 -6.48
C PRO A 154 -6.77 -17.08 -5.02
N ASP A 155 -6.36 -16.19 -4.10
CA ASP A 155 -6.38 -16.42 -2.67
C ASP A 155 -7.11 -15.32 -1.90
N TRP A 156 -7.36 -15.58 -0.63
CA TRP A 156 -7.94 -14.70 0.36
C TRP A 156 -6.89 -13.75 0.91
N TRP A 157 -7.31 -12.58 1.41
CA TRP A 157 -6.40 -11.62 2.02
C TRP A 157 -6.99 -10.95 3.26
N TRP A 158 -6.12 -10.70 4.23
CA TRP A 158 -6.49 -10.14 5.51
C TRP A 158 -6.96 -8.69 5.43
N THR A 159 -7.89 -8.32 6.32
CA THR A 159 -8.17 -6.94 6.74
C THR A 159 -7.64 -6.72 8.15
N ILE A 160 -7.69 -5.47 8.66
CA ILE A 160 -7.34 -5.21 10.08
C ILE A 160 -8.52 -5.42 11.04
N THR A 161 -9.74 -5.66 10.52
CA THR A 161 -10.96 -5.68 11.34
C THR A 161 -11.11 -7.02 12.05
N PRO A 162 -11.10 -7.05 13.39
CA PRO A 162 -11.44 -8.25 14.14
C PRO A 162 -12.92 -8.59 13.95
N ALA A 163 -13.27 -9.86 13.94
CA ALA A 163 -14.68 -10.27 13.97
C ALA A 163 -15.32 -9.91 15.31
N SER A 164 -14.55 -10.03 16.39
CA SER A 164 -14.91 -9.65 17.75
C SER A 164 -13.65 -9.38 18.58
N THR A 165 -13.81 -8.97 19.84
CA THR A 165 -12.74 -8.63 20.78
C THR A 165 -12.83 -9.47 22.05
N PRO A 166 -11.89 -9.36 23.03
CA PRO A 166 -11.89 -10.16 24.25
C PRO A 166 -13.15 -10.06 25.13
N SER A 167 -13.94 -9.00 24.99
CA SER A 167 -15.25 -8.90 25.62
C SER A 167 -16.26 -9.94 25.12
N ASN A 168 -15.89 -10.69 24.07
CA ASN A 168 -16.64 -11.81 23.51
C ASN A 168 -15.68 -12.97 23.19
N ASP A 169 -16.15 -14.20 23.28
CA ASP A 169 -15.34 -15.43 23.08
C ASP A 169 -14.76 -15.58 21.65
N TYR A 170 -15.23 -14.79 20.68
CA TYR A 170 -14.79 -14.84 19.27
C TYR A 170 -13.59 -13.96 18.94
N PHE A 171 -12.82 -13.52 19.90
CA PHE A 171 -11.65 -12.62 19.74
C PHE A 171 -10.46 -13.20 18.93
N ARG A 172 -10.55 -14.44 18.46
CA ARG A 172 -9.52 -15.10 17.63
C ARG A 172 -9.87 -15.15 16.15
N PHE A 173 -10.87 -14.37 15.73
CA PHE A 173 -11.29 -14.32 14.34
C PHE A 173 -11.08 -12.92 13.76
N VAL A 174 -10.59 -12.87 12.51
CA VAL A 174 -10.33 -11.64 11.77
C VAL A 174 -11.05 -11.67 10.45
N CYS A 175 -11.58 -10.53 10.01
CA CYS A 175 -12.19 -10.39 8.71
C CYS A 175 -11.15 -10.53 7.61
N TYR A 176 -11.52 -11.19 6.53
CA TYR A 176 -10.75 -11.30 5.31
C TYR A 176 -11.65 -11.14 4.07
N VAL A 177 -11.03 -10.79 2.95
CA VAL A 177 -11.71 -10.75 1.66
C VAL A 177 -11.46 -12.05 0.92
N GLY A 178 -12.54 -12.74 0.56
CA GLY A 178 -12.46 -13.98 -0.22
C GLY A 178 -12.17 -13.73 -1.70
N SER A 179 -11.81 -14.78 -2.42
CA SER A 179 -11.60 -14.75 -3.88
C SER A 179 -12.82 -14.33 -4.70
N ASN A 180 -14.01 -14.42 -4.10
CA ASN A 180 -15.28 -13.93 -4.67
C ASN A 180 -15.59 -12.47 -4.30
N SER A 181 -14.63 -11.74 -3.71
CA SER A 181 -14.78 -10.35 -3.25
C SER A 181 -15.82 -10.15 -2.14
N VAL A 182 -16.13 -11.18 -1.38
CA VAL A 182 -17.03 -11.10 -0.23
C VAL A 182 -16.20 -11.08 1.06
N LEU A 183 -16.66 -10.33 2.06
CA LEU A 183 -16.07 -10.34 3.40
C LEU A 183 -16.53 -11.59 4.16
N TYR A 184 -15.57 -12.25 4.77
CA TYR A 184 -15.72 -13.38 5.66
C TYR A 184 -14.85 -13.14 6.91
N TRP A 185 -14.87 -14.08 7.85
CA TRP A 185 -13.95 -14.13 8.98
C TRP A 185 -13.32 -15.51 9.11
N SER A 186 -12.09 -15.55 9.58
CA SER A 186 -11.32 -16.78 9.79
C SER A 186 -10.48 -16.68 11.04
N GLY A 187 -10.12 -17.83 11.58
CA GLY A 187 -9.19 -17.88 12.72
C GLY A 187 -7.87 -17.17 12.38
N CYS A 188 -7.38 -16.32 13.28
CA CYS A 188 -6.17 -15.53 13.10
C CYS A 188 -4.90 -16.35 12.83
N GLY A 189 -4.89 -17.65 13.19
CA GLY A 189 -3.81 -18.60 12.87
C GLY A 189 -3.86 -19.18 11.45
N HIS A 190 -4.88 -18.91 10.66
CA HIS A 190 -4.90 -19.31 9.25
C HIS A 190 -3.98 -18.43 8.40
N CYS A 191 -3.63 -18.91 7.22
CA CYS A 191 -2.73 -18.20 6.30
C CYS A 191 -3.49 -17.56 5.16
N ASN A 192 -3.32 -16.24 4.98
CA ASN A 192 -3.88 -15.49 3.86
C ASN A 192 -2.85 -14.54 3.23
N GLY A 193 -3.24 -13.88 2.14
CA GLY A 193 -2.46 -12.84 1.48
C GLY A 193 -2.46 -11.52 2.27
N VAL A 194 -1.47 -10.70 1.99
CA VAL A 194 -1.27 -9.37 2.59
C VAL A 194 -1.22 -8.33 1.47
N ARG A 195 -2.16 -7.39 1.47
CA ARG A 195 -2.25 -6.26 0.53
C ARG A 195 -2.01 -4.96 1.28
N PRO A 196 -0.80 -4.38 1.22
CA PRO A 196 -0.50 -3.11 1.89
C PRO A 196 -1.40 -1.97 1.41
N PHE A 197 -1.87 -1.20 2.39
CA PHE A 197 -2.66 0.01 2.23
C PHE A 197 -1.88 1.19 2.80
N LEU A 198 -1.75 2.27 2.02
CA LEU A 198 -0.91 3.43 2.33
C LEU A 198 -1.67 4.73 2.07
N ASN A 199 -1.20 5.79 2.73
CA ASN A 199 -1.54 7.17 2.41
C ASN A 199 -0.26 7.90 2.01
N LEU A 200 -0.21 8.47 0.80
CA LEU A 200 0.98 9.07 0.22
C LEU A 200 0.77 10.56 -0.04
N GLU A 201 1.86 11.34 0.06
CA GLU A 201 1.84 12.74 -0.35
C GLU A 201 1.46 12.87 -1.83
N PRO A 202 0.45 13.72 -2.16
CA PRO A 202 -0.04 13.84 -3.54
C PRO A 202 0.99 14.41 -4.53
N SER A 203 2.01 15.10 -4.01
CA SER A 203 3.05 15.76 -4.83
C SER A 203 4.14 14.83 -5.33
N ILE A 204 4.23 13.59 -4.83
CA ILE A 204 5.26 12.65 -5.28
C ILE A 204 5.13 12.32 -6.78
N LEU A 205 6.28 12.04 -7.40
CA LEU A 205 6.34 11.60 -8.78
C LEU A 205 6.32 10.07 -8.85
N VAL A 206 5.42 9.53 -9.67
CA VAL A 206 5.21 8.08 -9.84
C VAL A 206 5.25 7.70 -11.33
N SER A 207 5.59 6.45 -11.62
CA SER A 207 5.58 5.90 -12.99
C SER A 207 4.23 5.25 -13.29
N LEU A 208 3.79 5.29 -14.54
CA LEU A 208 2.57 4.62 -15.01
C LEU A 208 2.84 3.19 -15.48
#